data_19472e43639b4c1fc222edd66d9e232c
#
_entry.id   19472e43639b4c1fc222edd66d9e232c
#
_cell.length_a   1.000
_cell.length_b   1.000
_cell.length_c   1.000
_cell.angle_alpha   90.00
_cell.angle_beta   90.00
_cell.angle_gamma   90.00
#
_symmetry.space_group_name_H-M   'P 1'
#
loop_
_entity.id
_entity.type
_entity.pdbx_description
1 polymer ?
#
loop_
_entity_poly.entity_id
_entity_poly.type
_entity_poly.pdbx_seq_one_letter_code
_entity_poly.pdbx_strand_id
1 'polypeptide(L)'
;MTQLPNALIFSGVRGDTRRYRALHLFQQMTLLGIPARVTHLVDPALPRLIEQADLIVVHRAAANRSLERTLHSARQRGALVLADTDDLVFDPLAFPYINNPEFMDPVRTRLYLEEMLRHRRTLELCAGALVSTDFLAGEVEKLGIPARVHRNAASLEMWESSRKPEQKPAAADQRFIIGYASGSPTHNQDFALIQPALQDFLRDHPQAELRLIGYLDLDASWKSFAGRIRHEPLRPWRQLPAWLGELDLNLAPLEADNPFSRSKSEIKWLEAALVSVPTIASRTPAFEHAIHPEENGWLAASPQEWLAALEQALDPDLRGRFASQAYSDACFDYRPEVRAHQLRHTLMAFAKSAGMELTLPPSKDSLSPQALQDCLLTPHMENFPSRVEEGFYMIGQRGPWTLARQVWAFGRRELFRRLKKP
;
A
#
# COMPACT_ATOMS: atom_id res chain seq x y z
N MET A 1 -31.59 -9.84 -20.55
CA MET A 1 -30.15 -9.50 -20.32
C MET A 1 -30.09 -8.95 -18.90
N THR A 2 -29.48 -9.66 -17.97
CA THR A 2 -29.23 -9.14 -16.61
C THR A 2 -28.30 -7.95 -16.73
N GLN A 3 -28.70 -6.80 -16.21
CA GLN A 3 -27.91 -5.58 -16.21
C GLN A 3 -26.67 -5.79 -15.34
N LEU A 4 -25.49 -5.38 -15.83
CA LEU A 4 -24.26 -5.41 -15.02
C LEU A 4 -24.36 -4.39 -13.88
N PRO A 5 -23.80 -4.70 -12.68
CA PRO A 5 -23.83 -3.77 -11.57
C PRO A 5 -22.96 -2.54 -11.86
N ASN A 6 -23.47 -1.36 -11.50
CA ASN A 6 -22.67 -0.15 -11.47
C ASN A 6 -21.83 -0.13 -10.19
N ALA A 7 -20.51 -0.13 -10.34
CA ALA A 7 -19.59 -0.10 -9.21
C ALA A 7 -19.09 1.32 -8.88
N LEU A 8 -19.08 1.63 -7.61
CA LEU A 8 -18.47 2.85 -7.07
C LEU A 8 -17.39 2.50 -6.07
N ILE A 9 -16.20 3.03 -6.29
CA ILE A 9 -15.09 2.94 -5.34
C ILE A 9 -14.81 4.35 -4.85
N PHE A 10 -14.78 4.57 -3.55
CA PHE A 10 -14.32 5.87 -3.04
C PHE A 10 -13.36 5.71 -1.88
N SER A 11 -12.40 6.63 -1.81
CA SER A 11 -11.29 6.60 -0.86
C SER A 11 -11.35 7.80 0.08
N GLY A 12 -11.10 7.55 1.37
CA GLY A 12 -10.93 8.59 2.39
C GLY A 12 -9.49 9.09 2.54
N VAL A 13 -8.53 8.49 1.83
CA VAL A 13 -7.10 8.77 1.95
C VAL A 13 -6.46 9.08 0.60
N ARG A 14 -5.25 9.63 0.66
CA ARG A 14 -4.41 9.98 -0.50
C ARG A 14 -3.20 9.05 -0.63
N GLY A 15 -2.41 9.28 -1.67
CA GLY A 15 -1.11 8.66 -1.87
C GLY A 15 -1.19 7.21 -2.33
N ASP A 16 -0.13 6.46 -2.05
CA ASP A 16 0.05 5.11 -2.57
C ASP A 16 -0.99 4.11 -2.05
N THR A 17 -1.46 4.26 -0.83
CA THR A 17 -2.58 3.50 -0.28
C THR A 17 -3.82 3.58 -1.18
N ARG A 18 -4.22 4.80 -1.62
CA ARG A 18 -5.33 4.96 -2.57
C ARG A 18 -4.99 4.31 -3.91
N ARG A 19 -3.77 4.47 -4.40
CA ARG A 19 -3.32 3.87 -5.66
C ARG A 19 -3.43 2.35 -5.63
N TYR A 20 -2.80 1.70 -4.66
CA TYR A 20 -2.79 0.24 -4.55
C TYR A 20 -4.16 -0.37 -4.30
N ARG A 21 -5.04 0.34 -3.60
CA ARG A 21 -6.38 -0.19 -3.30
C ARG A 21 -7.42 0.35 -4.27
N ALA A 22 -7.77 1.63 -4.22
CA ALA A 22 -8.90 2.14 -4.97
C ALA A 22 -8.66 2.16 -6.50
N LEU A 23 -7.47 2.60 -6.96
CA LEU A 23 -7.21 2.70 -8.40
C LEU A 23 -6.94 1.34 -9.04
N HIS A 24 -6.17 0.47 -8.39
CA HIS A 24 -5.95 -0.88 -8.92
C HIS A 24 -7.24 -1.71 -8.91
N LEU A 25 -8.09 -1.55 -7.88
CA LEU A 25 -9.40 -2.19 -7.85
C LEU A 25 -10.30 -1.70 -8.99
N PHE A 26 -10.27 -0.40 -9.30
CA PHE A 26 -10.97 0.15 -10.47
C PHE A 26 -10.46 -0.49 -11.77
N GLN A 27 -9.15 -0.62 -11.97
CA GLN A 27 -8.59 -1.29 -13.14
C GLN A 27 -9.06 -2.74 -13.24
N GLN A 28 -9.06 -3.46 -12.12
CA GLN A 28 -9.54 -4.86 -12.06
C GLN A 28 -11.04 -4.97 -12.38
N MET A 29 -11.88 -4.06 -11.89
CA MET A 29 -13.31 -4.02 -12.25
C MET A 29 -13.51 -3.73 -13.74
N THR A 30 -12.70 -2.85 -14.31
CA THR A 30 -12.70 -2.58 -15.76
C THR A 30 -12.30 -3.81 -16.58
N LEU A 31 -11.28 -4.55 -16.13
CA LEU A 31 -10.88 -5.83 -16.71
C LEU A 31 -12.01 -6.86 -16.69
N LEU A 32 -12.82 -6.85 -15.65
CA LEU A 32 -14.02 -7.67 -15.54
C LEU A 32 -15.19 -7.16 -16.40
N GLY A 33 -15.05 -6.02 -17.07
CA GLY A 33 -16.15 -5.39 -17.81
C GLY A 33 -17.26 -4.84 -16.92
N ILE A 34 -16.98 -4.59 -15.65
CA ILE A 34 -17.91 -3.97 -14.69
C ILE A 34 -17.83 -2.45 -14.88
N PRO A 35 -18.93 -1.75 -15.20
CA PRO A 35 -18.97 -0.31 -15.18
C PRO A 35 -18.59 0.22 -13.80
N ALA A 36 -17.45 0.86 -13.69
CA ALA A 36 -16.90 1.31 -12.42
C ALA A 36 -16.58 2.81 -12.43
N ARG A 37 -16.70 3.43 -11.29
CA ARG A 37 -16.26 4.81 -11.04
C ARG A 37 -15.43 4.86 -9.76
N VAL A 38 -14.36 5.66 -9.79
CA VAL A 38 -13.56 5.92 -8.59
C VAL A 38 -13.64 7.41 -8.24
N THR A 39 -13.77 7.70 -6.94
CA THR A 39 -13.79 9.07 -6.42
C THR A 39 -13.20 9.13 -5.01
N HIS A 40 -13.43 10.19 -4.31
CA HIS A 40 -12.94 10.41 -2.94
C HIS A 40 -14.07 10.84 -1.99
N LEU A 41 -13.83 10.66 -0.70
CA LEU A 41 -14.83 10.91 0.37
C LEU A 41 -15.38 12.35 0.37
N VAL A 42 -14.60 13.32 -0.09
CA VAL A 42 -14.97 14.75 -0.11
C VAL A 42 -15.57 15.22 -1.45
N ASP A 43 -15.85 14.28 -2.37
CA ASP A 43 -16.53 14.61 -3.63
C ASP A 43 -17.97 15.08 -3.34
N PRO A 44 -18.37 16.28 -3.74
CA PRO A 44 -19.74 16.77 -3.55
C PRO A 44 -20.80 15.88 -4.22
N ALA A 45 -20.44 15.17 -5.29
CA ALA A 45 -21.32 14.25 -5.99
C ALA A 45 -21.45 12.87 -5.29
N LEU A 46 -20.61 12.59 -4.28
CA LEU A 46 -20.55 11.27 -3.64
C LEU A 46 -21.92 10.75 -3.17
N PRO A 47 -22.79 11.53 -2.51
CA PRO A 47 -24.12 11.03 -2.10
C PRO A 47 -24.95 10.52 -3.29
N ARG A 48 -24.99 11.30 -4.39
CA ARG A 48 -25.69 10.91 -5.61
C ARG A 48 -25.08 9.67 -6.28
N LEU A 49 -23.74 9.57 -6.28
CA LEU A 49 -23.05 8.42 -6.85
C LEU A 49 -23.34 7.14 -6.06
N ILE A 50 -23.38 7.23 -4.73
CA ILE A 50 -23.77 6.11 -3.86
C ILE A 50 -25.21 5.68 -4.16
N GLU A 51 -26.13 6.62 -4.39
CA GLU A 51 -27.53 6.31 -4.72
C GLU A 51 -27.70 5.54 -6.05
N GLN A 52 -26.77 5.71 -6.98
CA GLN A 52 -26.80 5.10 -8.32
C GLN A 52 -25.99 3.80 -8.40
N ALA A 53 -25.24 3.43 -7.35
CA ALA A 53 -24.37 2.27 -7.37
C ALA A 53 -25.06 1.02 -6.79
N ASP A 54 -24.79 -0.13 -7.42
CA ASP A 54 -25.22 -1.46 -7.00
C ASP A 54 -24.13 -2.16 -6.17
N LEU A 55 -22.86 -1.83 -6.45
CA LEU A 55 -21.68 -2.30 -5.75
C LEU A 55 -20.87 -1.10 -5.28
N ILE A 56 -20.61 -1.02 -3.99
CA ILE A 56 -19.88 0.10 -3.38
C ILE A 56 -18.70 -0.43 -2.59
N VAL A 57 -17.51 0.08 -2.88
CA VAL A 57 -16.30 -0.19 -2.09
C VAL A 57 -15.83 1.08 -1.40
N VAL A 58 -15.76 1.01 -0.07
CA VAL A 58 -15.41 2.12 0.82
C VAL A 58 -13.99 1.92 1.32
N HIS A 59 -13.02 2.55 0.65
CA HIS A 59 -11.62 2.43 1.00
C HIS A 59 -11.22 3.48 2.04
N ARG A 60 -10.82 3.02 3.24
CA ARG A 60 -10.27 3.85 4.34
C ARG A 60 -10.99 5.20 4.52
N ALA A 61 -12.31 5.18 4.51
CA ALA A 61 -13.12 6.35 4.76
C ALA A 61 -13.65 6.34 6.20
N ALA A 62 -13.30 7.33 7.00
CA ALA A 62 -13.75 7.45 8.37
C ALA A 62 -15.23 7.86 8.41
N ALA A 63 -16.09 7.08 9.05
CA ALA A 63 -17.53 7.30 9.12
C ALA A 63 -17.88 8.67 9.73
N ASN A 64 -18.94 9.24 9.21
CA ASN A 64 -19.62 10.42 9.76
C ASN A 64 -21.14 10.26 9.53
N ARG A 65 -21.94 11.07 10.20
CA ARG A 65 -23.41 10.95 10.15
C ARG A 65 -24.01 10.97 8.74
N SER A 66 -23.40 11.71 7.82
CA SER A 66 -23.86 11.77 6.41
C SER A 66 -23.54 10.46 5.70
N LEU A 67 -22.31 9.99 5.78
CA LEU A 67 -21.87 8.74 5.18
C LEU A 67 -22.65 7.55 5.75
N GLU A 68 -22.85 7.48 7.07
CA GLU A 68 -23.67 6.44 7.70
C GLU A 68 -25.08 6.35 7.12
N ARG A 69 -25.78 7.49 7.01
CA ARG A 69 -27.13 7.54 6.43
C ARG A 69 -27.13 7.09 4.98
N THR A 70 -26.16 7.54 4.20
CA THR A 70 -26.10 7.24 2.76
C THR A 70 -25.76 5.77 2.51
N LEU A 71 -24.84 5.18 3.26
CA LEU A 71 -24.51 3.75 3.16
C LEU A 71 -25.66 2.86 3.64
N HIS A 72 -26.35 3.27 4.72
CA HIS A 72 -27.53 2.57 5.20
C HIS A 72 -28.64 2.54 4.14
N SER A 73 -28.94 3.69 3.52
CA SER A 73 -29.90 3.80 2.43
C SER A 73 -29.49 2.93 1.22
N ALA A 74 -28.21 2.91 0.86
CA ALA A 74 -27.71 2.06 -0.21
C ALA A 74 -27.97 0.57 0.05
N ARG A 75 -27.66 0.10 1.26
CA ARG A 75 -27.92 -1.29 1.66
C ARG A 75 -29.42 -1.63 1.67
N GLN A 76 -30.27 -0.71 2.12
CA GLN A 76 -31.74 -0.91 2.08
C GLN A 76 -32.27 -1.04 0.66
N ARG A 77 -31.61 -0.42 -0.33
CA ARG A 77 -31.95 -0.59 -1.76
C ARG A 77 -31.40 -1.89 -2.37
N GLY A 78 -30.66 -2.68 -1.61
CA GLY A 78 -30.04 -3.91 -2.09
C GLY A 78 -28.65 -3.72 -2.71
N ALA A 79 -27.98 -2.59 -2.50
CA ALA A 79 -26.59 -2.42 -2.93
C ALA A 79 -25.63 -3.25 -2.04
N LEU A 80 -24.67 -3.92 -2.66
CA LEU A 80 -23.57 -4.56 -1.95
C LEU A 80 -22.55 -3.52 -1.52
N VAL A 81 -22.42 -3.27 -0.22
CA VAL A 81 -21.49 -2.30 0.35
C VAL A 81 -20.38 -3.04 1.07
N LEU A 82 -19.15 -2.89 0.60
CA LEU A 82 -17.95 -3.48 1.17
C LEU A 82 -16.98 -2.40 1.65
N ALA A 83 -16.36 -2.63 2.79
CA ALA A 83 -15.19 -1.84 3.19
C ALA A 83 -13.93 -2.36 2.50
N ASP A 84 -12.91 -1.52 2.41
CA ASP A 84 -11.56 -1.90 1.96
C ASP A 84 -10.51 -1.25 2.86
N THR A 85 -9.57 -2.05 3.38
CA THR A 85 -8.47 -1.55 4.21
C THR A 85 -7.18 -2.36 3.98
N ASP A 86 -6.06 -1.65 3.99
CA ASP A 86 -4.71 -2.18 3.78
C ASP A 86 -3.78 -1.98 4.98
N ASP A 87 -4.29 -1.34 6.05
CA ASP A 87 -3.59 -1.12 7.32
C ASP A 87 -4.54 -1.32 8.51
N LEU A 88 -3.97 -1.55 9.70
CA LEU A 88 -4.69 -1.72 10.97
C LEU A 88 -5.13 -0.36 11.56
N VAL A 89 -5.83 0.46 10.78
CA VAL A 89 -6.25 1.82 11.12
C VAL A 89 -7.61 1.89 11.83
N PHE A 90 -8.23 0.74 12.10
CA PHE A 90 -9.56 0.63 12.70
C PHE A 90 -9.53 0.07 14.13
N ASP A 91 -8.35 -0.31 14.63
CA ASP A 91 -8.22 -0.82 15.99
C ASP A 91 -7.38 0.13 16.87
N PRO A 92 -8.01 0.87 17.81
CA PRO A 92 -7.29 1.76 18.72
C PRO A 92 -6.24 1.05 19.59
N LEU A 93 -6.33 -0.27 19.79
CA LEU A 93 -5.34 -1.03 20.53
C LEU A 93 -4.00 -1.14 19.76
N ALA A 94 -4.03 -0.95 18.45
CA ALA A 94 -2.83 -0.90 17.62
C ALA A 94 -2.11 0.46 17.69
N PHE A 95 -2.73 1.50 18.26
CA PHE A 95 -2.17 2.85 18.31
C PHE A 95 -0.77 2.93 18.95
N PRO A 96 -0.47 2.26 20.08
CA PRO A 96 0.87 2.30 20.69
C PRO A 96 1.99 1.79 19.79
N TYR A 97 1.65 1.00 18.78
CA TYR A 97 2.58 0.40 17.82
C TYR A 97 2.81 1.24 16.57
N ILE A 98 2.14 2.40 16.45
CA ILE A 98 2.28 3.29 15.29
C ILE A 98 3.39 4.29 15.56
N ASN A 99 4.54 4.06 14.94
CA ASN A 99 5.73 4.88 15.10
C ASN A 99 5.63 6.17 14.27
N ASN A 100 4.85 7.15 14.75
CA ASN A 100 4.74 8.45 14.10
C ASN A 100 5.11 9.58 15.08
N PRO A 101 6.20 10.33 14.82
CA PRO A 101 6.60 11.46 15.68
C PRO A 101 5.51 12.52 15.88
N GLU A 102 4.52 12.58 15.00
CA GLU A 102 3.37 13.48 15.12
C GLU A 102 2.50 13.17 16.32
N PHE A 103 2.51 11.92 16.79
CA PHE A 103 1.74 11.48 17.94
C PHE A 103 2.37 11.82 19.29
N MET A 104 3.49 12.54 19.30
CA MET A 104 3.97 13.24 20.51
C MET A 104 3.04 14.39 20.94
N ASP A 105 2.17 14.88 20.04
CA ASP A 105 1.15 15.88 20.34
C ASP A 105 -0.15 15.21 20.83
N PRO A 106 -0.59 15.44 22.09
CA PRO A 106 -1.78 14.81 22.66
C PRO A 106 -3.08 15.11 21.88
N VAL A 107 -3.17 16.28 21.23
CA VAL A 107 -4.33 16.64 20.41
C VAL A 107 -4.39 15.78 19.16
N ARG A 108 -3.27 15.56 18.50
CA ARG A 108 -3.18 14.69 17.32
C ARG A 108 -3.44 13.25 17.67
N THR A 109 -2.87 12.77 18.76
CA THR A 109 -3.14 11.44 19.31
C THR A 109 -4.64 11.21 19.47
N ARG A 110 -5.32 12.12 20.16
CA ARG A 110 -6.77 12.02 20.36
C ARG A 110 -7.54 12.03 19.05
N LEU A 111 -7.21 12.93 18.12
CA LEU A 111 -7.89 13.01 16.82
C LEU A 111 -7.69 11.75 16.00
N TYR A 112 -6.51 11.16 16.06
CA TYR A 112 -6.22 9.91 15.35
C TYR A 112 -6.97 8.72 15.95
N LEU A 113 -7.01 8.60 17.27
CA LEU A 113 -7.80 7.56 17.94
C LEU A 113 -9.31 7.69 17.63
N GLU A 114 -9.85 8.90 17.61
CA GLU A 114 -11.22 9.15 17.17
C GLU A 114 -11.43 8.76 15.70
N GLU A 115 -10.43 8.96 14.86
CA GLU A 115 -10.46 8.55 13.45
C GLU A 115 -10.42 7.03 13.30
N MET A 116 -9.60 6.32 14.08
CA MET A 116 -9.58 4.84 14.11
C MET A 116 -10.95 4.26 14.47
N LEU A 117 -11.62 4.81 15.48
CA LEU A 117 -13.00 4.39 15.84
C LEU A 117 -13.99 4.66 14.71
N ARG A 118 -13.81 5.72 13.95
CA ARG A 118 -14.67 6.03 12.80
C ARG A 118 -14.37 5.12 11.62
N HIS A 119 -13.13 4.67 11.43
CA HIS A 119 -12.79 3.61 10.47
C HIS A 119 -13.43 2.28 10.86
N ARG A 120 -13.37 1.89 12.13
CA ARG A 120 -14.11 0.73 12.67
C ARG A 120 -15.61 0.86 12.37
N ARG A 121 -16.18 2.03 12.62
CA ARG A 121 -17.61 2.28 12.32
C ARG A 121 -17.94 2.06 10.85
N THR A 122 -17.06 2.43 9.92
CA THR A 122 -17.23 2.15 8.49
C THR A 122 -17.26 0.65 8.22
N LEU A 123 -16.38 -0.14 8.82
CA LEU A 123 -16.40 -1.60 8.69
C LEU A 123 -17.75 -2.18 9.14
N GLU A 124 -18.26 -1.75 10.28
CA GLU A 124 -19.55 -2.19 10.85
C GLU A 124 -20.76 -1.85 9.97
N LEU A 125 -20.69 -0.80 9.16
CA LEU A 125 -21.75 -0.39 8.24
C LEU A 125 -21.77 -1.21 6.96
N CYS A 126 -20.72 -1.94 6.65
CA CYS A 126 -20.55 -2.71 5.43
C CYS A 126 -21.05 -4.17 5.60
N ALA A 127 -21.31 -4.85 4.49
CA ALA A 127 -21.65 -6.27 4.49
C ALA A 127 -20.43 -7.17 4.73
N GLY A 128 -19.24 -6.62 4.58
CA GLY A 128 -17.96 -7.26 4.80
C GLY A 128 -16.81 -6.37 4.38
N ALA A 129 -15.59 -6.88 4.48
CA ALA A 129 -14.38 -6.13 4.17
C ALA A 129 -13.44 -6.88 3.21
N LEU A 130 -12.94 -6.16 2.20
CA LEU A 130 -11.76 -6.50 1.44
C LEU A 130 -10.53 -6.06 2.22
N VAL A 131 -9.57 -6.94 2.39
CA VAL A 131 -8.32 -6.63 3.11
C VAL A 131 -7.10 -7.11 2.33
N SER A 132 -5.96 -6.46 2.55
CA SER A 132 -4.75 -6.78 1.78
C SER A 132 -3.99 -8.01 2.29
N THR A 133 -4.20 -8.45 3.53
CA THR A 133 -3.44 -9.54 4.16
C THR A 133 -4.33 -10.44 5.01
N ASP A 134 -3.86 -11.70 5.25
CA ASP A 134 -4.56 -12.65 6.14
C ASP A 134 -4.60 -12.14 7.58
N PHE A 135 -3.55 -11.44 8.02
CA PHE A 135 -3.53 -10.82 9.34
C PHE A 135 -4.69 -9.83 9.51
N LEU A 136 -4.88 -8.93 8.53
CA LEU A 136 -6.00 -7.98 8.55
C LEU A 136 -7.37 -8.67 8.49
N ALA A 137 -7.48 -9.77 7.74
CA ALA A 137 -8.72 -10.55 7.73
C ALA A 137 -9.07 -11.04 9.14
N GLY A 138 -8.11 -11.64 9.85
CA GLY A 138 -8.31 -12.09 11.23
C GLY A 138 -8.67 -10.96 12.19
N GLU A 139 -8.05 -9.76 12.04
CA GLU A 139 -8.38 -8.60 12.88
C GLU A 139 -9.79 -8.06 12.62
N VAL A 140 -10.25 -8.05 11.36
CA VAL A 140 -11.63 -7.65 11.02
C VAL A 140 -12.63 -8.70 11.51
N GLU A 141 -12.33 -9.98 11.36
CA GLU A 141 -13.19 -11.08 11.81
C GLU A 141 -13.39 -11.11 13.33
N LYS A 142 -12.40 -10.68 14.12
CA LYS A 142 -12.55 -10.47 15.58
C LYS A 142 -13.64 -9.45 15.94
N LEU A 143 -13.98 -8.55 15.00
CA LEU A 143 -15.08 -7.59 15.16
C LEU A 143 -16.44 -8.20 14.77
N GLY A 144 -16.49 -9.47 14.38
CA GLY A 144 -17.71 -10.12 13.88
C GLY A 144 -18.09 -9.73 12.44
N ILE A 145 -17.14 -9.15 11.68
CA ILE A 145 -17.38 -8.66 10.32
C ILE A 145 -16.71 -9.64 9.34
N PRO A 146 -17.46 -10.17 8.33
CA PRO A 146 -16.89 -11.05 7.33
C PRO A 146 -15.74 -10.35 6.57
N ALA A 147 -14.58 -10.97 6.50
CA ALA A 147 -13.44 -10.45 5.76
C ALA A 147 -12.99 -11.43 4.68
N ARG A 148 -12.45 -10.89 3.59
CA ARG A 148 -11.81 -11.69 2.54
C ARG A 148 -10.54 -11.00 2.08
N VAL A 149 -9.48 -11.78 1.98
CA VAL A 149 -8.20 -11.29 1.48
C VAL A 149 -8.32 -11.04 -0.02
N HIS A 150 -8.04 -9.82 -0.40
CA HIS A 150 -7.80 -9.38 -1.76
C HIS A 150 -6.47 -8.63 -1.77
N ARG A 151 -5.39 -9.36 -2.05
CA ARG A 151 -4.03 -8.84 -1.98
C ARG A 151 -3.81 -7.71 -2.97
N ASN A 152 -2.82 -6.90 -2.73
CA ASN A 152 -2.40 -5.88 -3.67
C ASN A 152 -2.01 -6.51 -5.02
N ALA A 153 -2.08 -5.72 -6.08
CA ALA A 153 -1.75 -6.12 -7.44
C ALA A 153 -0.71 -5.18 -8.03
N ALA A 154 -0.06 -5.58 -9.09
CA ALA A 154 0.52 -4.62 -10.01
C ALA A 154 -0.61 -3.81 -10.68
N SER A 155 -0.37 -2.53 -10.98
CA SER A 155 -1.23 -1.81 -11.93
C SER A 155 -0.86 -2.19 -13.36
N LEU A 156 -1.73 -1.85 -14.31
CA LEU A 156 -1.40 -1.99 -15.74
C LEU A 156 -0.12 -1.23 -16.09
N GLU A 157 0.08 -0.01 -15.54
CA GLU A 157 1.28 0.79 -15.76
C GLU A 157 2.54 0.15 -15.14
N MET A 158 2.43 -0.40 -13.94
CA MET A 158 3.52 -1.15 -13.31
C MET A 158 3.87 -2.40 -14.13
N TRP A 159 2.86 -3.09 -14.62
CA TRP A 159 3.03 -4.25 -15.46
C TRP A 159 3.71 -3.91 -16.79
N GLU A 160 3.28 -2.86 -17.49
CA GLU A 160 3.90 -2.39 -18.73
C GLU A 160 5.36 -1.93 -18.53
N SER A 161 5.69 -1.37 -17.37
CA SER A 161 7.05 -0.98 -17.00
C SER A 161 7.88 -2.12 -16.42
N SER A 162 7.30 -3.32 -16.22
CA SER A 162 8.03 -4.49 -15.74
C SER A 162 9.07 -4.94 -16.76
N ARG A 163 10.19 -5.46 -16.29
CA ARG A 163 11.29 -5.90 -17.13
C ARG A 163 11.55 -7.38 -16.89
N LYS A 164 11.55 -8.15 -17.98
CA LYS A 164 12.10 -9.51 -17.92
C LYS A 164 13.53 -9.45 -17.39
N PRO A 165 13.95 -10.47 -16.60
CA PRO A 165 15.34 -10.56 -16.17
C PRO A 165 16.24 -10.61 -17.40
N GLU A 166 16.91 -9.51 -17.67
CA GLU A 166 18.10 -9.54 -18.53
C GLU A 166 19.27 -9.82 -17.58
N GLN A 167 20.15 -10.75 -17.95
CA GLN A 167 21.39 -10.90 -17.23
C GLN A 167 22.08 -9.53 -17.28
N LYS A 168 22.14 -8.84 -16.15
CA LYS A 168 22.99 -7.65 -16.05
C LYS A 168 24.36 -8.08 -16.50
N PRO A 169 24.96 -7.44 -17.52
CA PRO A 169 26.34 -7.74 -17.87
C PRO A 169 27.14 -7.63 -16.59
N ALA A 170 28.04 -8.59 -16.33
CA ALA A 170 28.97 -8.51 -15.22
C ALA A 170 29.63 -7.14 -15.33
N ALA A 171 29.22 -6.22 -14.48
CA ALA A 171 29.66 -4.85 -14.55
C ALA A 171 31.20 -4.87 -14.39
N ALA A 172 31.91 -4.19 -15.27
CA ALA A 172 33.34 -3.96 -15.13
C ALA A 172 33.67 -3.27 -13.78
N ASP A 173 32.66 -2.75 -13.12
CA ASP A 173 32.65 -2.11 -11.81
C ASP A 173 32.04 -3.13 -10.83
N GLN A 174 32.86 -3.71 -9.97
CA GLN A 174 32.50 -4.77 -9.00
C GLN A 174 31.59 -4.27 -7.86
N ARG A 175 30.81 -3.19 -8.05
CA ARG A 175 29.94 -2.64 -7.02
C ARG A 175 28.75 -3.55 -6.76
N PHE A 176 28.36 -3.64 -5.49
CA PHE A 176 27.17 -4.31 -5.04
C PHE A 176 26.19 -3.29 -4.45
N ILE A 177 25.09 -3.04 -5.13
CA ILE A 177 24.16 -1.94 -4.81
C ILE A 177 22.96 -2.47 -4.04
N ILE A 178 22.87 -2.10 -2.77
CA ILE A 178 21.76 -2.46 -1.88
C ILE A 178 20.81 -1.27 -1.78
N GLY A 179 19.51 -1.49 -1.93
CA GLY A 179 18.52 -0.42 -1.90
C GLY A 179 17.47 -0.55 -0.81
N TYR A 180 17.01 0.59 -0.30
CA TYR A 180 15.86 0.69 0.59
C TYR A 180 14.99 1.88 0.22
N ALA A 181 13.69 1.63 -0.02
CA ALA A 181 12.70 2.66 -0.32
C ALA A 181 11.80 2.90 0.90
N SER A 182 11.73 4.16 1.37
CA SER A 182 10.91 4.59 2.51
C SER A 182 9.88 5.62 2.07
N GLY A 183 8.58 5.22 2.06
CA GLY A 183 7.48 6.10 1.67
C GLY A 183 7.03 7.08 2.76
N SER A 184 7.41 6.86 4.02
CA SER A 184 7.00 7.69 5.16
C SER A 184 8.02 7.67 6.31
N PRO A 185 8.02 8.69 7.20
CA PRO A 185 8.89 8.72 8.38
C PRO A 185 8.64 7.60 9.40
N THR A 186 7.53 6.88 9.28
CA THR A 186 7.19 5.77 10.19
C THR A 186 8.09 4.54 10.01
N HIS A 187 8.89 4.49 8.94
CA HIS A 187 9.78 3.37 8.63
C HIS A 187 11.18 3.49 9.22
N ASN A 188 11.47 4.53 10.00
CA ASN A 188 12.78 4.67 10.65
C ASN A 188 13.11 3.50 11.59
N GLN A 189 12.11 3.01 12.35
CA GLN A 189 12.31 1.87 13.25
C GLN A 189 12.47 0.56 12.49
N ASP A 190 11.71 0.35 11.42
CA ASP A 190 11.88 -0.81 10.54
C ASP A 190 13.32 -0.90 10.01
N PHE A 191 13.90 0.21 9.56
CA PHE A 191 15.27 0.26 9.07
C PHE A 191 16.31 0.07 10.19
N ALA A 192 16.03 0.60 11.39
CA ALA A 192 16.92 0.45 12.55
C ALA A 192 17.14 -1.02 12.96
N LEU A 193 16.19 -1.91 12.69
CA LEU A 193 16.33 -3.35 12.98
C LEU A 193 17.50 -3.99 12.24
N ILE A 194 17.74 -3.56 11.01
CA ILE A 194 18.77 -4.15 10.14
C ILE A 194 20.08 -3.37 10.19
N GLN A 195 20.10 -2.22 10.85
CA GLN A 195 21.25 -1.33 10.89
C GLN A 195 22.54 -2.03 11.37
N PRO A 196 22.55 -2.84 12.46
CA PRO A 196 23.78 -3.51 12.89
C PRO A 196 24.33 -4.46 11.81
N ALA A 197 23.49 -5.35 11.26
CA ALA A 197 23.90 -6.30 10.24
C ALA A 197 24.36 -5.61 8.96
N LEU A 198 23.67 -4.54 8.55
CA LEU A 198 24.02 -3.79 7.35
C LEU A 198 25.34 -2.99 7.51
N GLN A 199 25.61 -2.45 8.70
CA GLN A 199 26.88 -1.78 8.99
C GLN A 199 28.05 -2.77 9.07
N ASP A 200 27.86 -3.94 9.67
CA ASP A 200 28.87 -4.99 9.68
C ASP A 200 29.18 -5.44 8.26
N PHE A 201 28.16 -5.75 7.47
CA PHE A 201 28.31 -6.10 6.07
C PHE A 201 29.06 -5.03 5.24
N LEU A 202 28.67 -3.76 5.38
CA LEU A 202 29.34 -2.66 4.68
C LEU A 202 30.80 -2.47 5.13
N ARG A 203 31.15 -2.83 6.37
CA ARG A 203 32.51 -2.77 6.87
C ARG A 203 33.40 -3.81 6.19
N ASP A 204 32.88 -5.03 6.07
CA ASP A 204 33.62 -6.16 5.54
C ASP A 204 33.64 -6.19 3.99
N HIS A 205 32.71 -5.49 3.33
CA HIS A 205 32.59 -5.43 1.87
C HIS A 205 32.72 -4.00 1.34
N PRO A 206 33.94 -3.50 1.08
CA PRO A 206 34.18 -2.14 0.59
C PRO A 206 33.51 -1.79 -0.75
N GLN A 207 33.21 -2.81 -1.59
CA GLN A 207 32.50 -2.67 -2.87
C GLN A 207 30.99 -2.46 -2.72
N ALA A 208 30.44 -2.67 -1.53
CA ALA A 208 29.01 -2.51 -1.30
C ALA A 208 28.62 -1.03 -1.12
N GLU A 209 27.57 -0.61 -1.81
CA GLU A 209 26.97 0.72 -1.72
C GLU A 209 25.52 0.62 -1.22
N LEU A 210 25.10 1.58 -0.40
CA LEU A 210 23.72 1.71 0.08
C LEU A 210 23.03 2.85 -0.66
N ARG A 211 21.90 2.55 -1.32
CA ARG A 211 21.01 3.54 -1.93
C ARG A 211 19.70 3.63 -1.17
N LEU A 212 19.37 4.84 -0.77
CA LEU A 212 18.17 5.16 -0.02
C LEU A 212 17.32 6.14 -0.81
N ILE A 213 15.99 5.93 -0.81
CA ILE A 213 15.05 6.87 -1.41
C ILE A 213 13.92 7.14 -0.43
N GLY A 214 13.54 8.42 -0.27
CA GLY A 214 12.41 8.86 0.54
C GLY A 214 12.76 9.29 1.95
N TYR A 215 11.88 9.00 2.90
CA TYR A 215 11.98 9.49 4.28
C TYR A 215 12.75 8.51 5.16
N LEU A 216 13.98 8.83 5.49
CA LEU A 216 14.78 8.06 6.42
C LEU A 216 15.76 8.99 7.13
N ASP A 217 15.89 8.86 8.45
CA ASP A 217 16.85 9.58 9.26
C ASP A 217 18.00 8.64 9.63
N LEU A 218 19.19 8.93 9.14
CA LEU A 218 20.39 8.21 9.49
C LEU A 218 21.07 8.88 10.70
N ASP A 219 21.39 8.11 11.72
CA ASP A 219 22.10 8.59 12.90
C ASP A 219 23.60 8.75 12.67
N ALA A 220 24.34 9.16 13.72
CA ALA A 220 25.76 9.43 13.62
C ALA A 220 26.62 8.18 13.31
N SER A 221 26.13 6.96 13.55
CA SER A 221 26.87 5.72 13.29
C SER A 221 27.13 5.49 11.79
N TRP A 222 26.33 6.10 10.93
CA TRP A 222 26.45 6.01 9.48
C TRP A 222 27.55 6.92 8.88
N LYS A 223 28.16 7.82 9.67
CA LYS A 223 29.16 8.77 9.18
C LYS A 223 30.39 8.09 8.55
N SER A 224 30.81 6.94 9.07
CA SER A 224 31.91 6.16 8.52
C SER A 224 31.67 5.60 7.14
N PHE A 225 30.40 5.48 6.73
CA PHE A 225 29.96 4.95 5.45
C PHE A 225 29.49 6.03 4.46
N ALA A 226 29.59 7.33 4.82
CA ALA A 226 29.02 8.44 4.04
C ALA A 226 29.44 8.45 2.56
N GLY A 227 30.67 8.04 2.24
CA GLY A 227 31.16 7.94 0.85
C GLY A 227 30.50 6.82 0.02
N ARG A 228 29.78 5.90 0.65
CA ARG A 228 29.12 4.75 0.02
C ARG A 228 27.61 4.75 0.22
N ILE A 229 27.04 5.85 0.72
CA ILE A 229 25.60 6.02 0.90
C ILE A 229 25.12 7.12 -0.04
N ARG A 230 24.11 6.81 -0.84
CA ARG A 230 23.38 7.79 -1.64
C ARG A 230 21.96 7.86 -1.13
N HIS A 231 21.57 9.02 -0.61
CA HIS A 231 20.22 9.24 -0.11
C HIS A 231 19.52 10.29 -0.98
N GLU A 232 18.42 9.89 -1.58
CA GLU A 232 17.64 10.69 -2.50
C GLU A 232 16.25 11.02 -1.90
N PRO A 233 15.68 12.18 -2.24
CA PRO A 233 14.32 12.50 -1.82
C PRO A 233 13.30 11.54 -2.45
N LEU A 234 12.11 11.46 -1.84
CA LEU A 234 11.00 10.69 -2.39
C LEU A 234 10.69 11.15 -3.83
N ARG A 235 10.62 10.19 -4.74
CA ARG A 235 10.28 10.41 -6.15
C ARG A 235 8.83 10.02 -6.44
N PRO A 236 8.22 10.54 -7.52
CA PRO A 236 6.96 10.01 -8.02
C PRO A 236 7.06 8.49 -8.26
N TRP A 237 6.03 7.75 -7.90
CA TRP A 237 6.03 6.28 -7.96
C TRP A 237 6.35 5.71 -9.36
N ARG A 238 6.00 6.44 -10.45
CA ARG A 238 6.36 6.04 -11.83
C ARG A 238 7.85 5.99 -12.10
N GLN A 239 8.67 6.65 -11.28
CA GLN A 239 10.13 6.62 -11.36
C GLN A 239 10.74 5.52 -10.49
N LEU A 240 9.96 4.94 -9.56
CA LEU A 240 10.44 3.91 -8.65
C LEU A 240 10.91 2.64 -9.35
N PRO A 241 10.22 2.11 -10.40
CA PRO A 241 10.70 0.92 -11.13
C PRO A 241 12.08 1.11 -11.75
N ALA A 242 12.36 2.28 -12.32
CA ALA A 242 13.68 2.58 -12.88
C ALA A 242 14.76 2.64 -11.80
N TRP A 243 14.47 3.24 -10.65
CA TRP A 243 15.38 3.31 -9.51
C TRP A 243 15.63 1.92 -8.91
N LEU A 244 14.58 1.12 -8.69
CA LEU A 244 14.72 -0.26 -8.21
C LEU A 244 15.53 -1.12 -9.18
N GLY A 245 15.33 -0.98 -10.49
CA GLY A 245 16.04 -1.73 -11.50
C GLY A 245 17.56 -1.47 -11.55
N GLU A 246 18.06 -0.43 -10.89
CA GLU A 246 19.50 -0.17 -10.71
C GLU A 246 20.13 -0.96 -9.55
N LEU A 247 19.30 -1.50 -8.64
CA LEU A 247 19.77 -2.22 -7.46
C LEU A 247 20.18 -3.66 -7.81
N ASP A 248 21.11 -4.21 -7.02
CA ASP A 248 21.42 -5.64 -7.00
C ASP A 248 20.60 -6.38 -5.95
N LEU A 249 20.15 -5.66 -4.90
CA LEU A 249 19.38 -6.20 -3.81
C LEU A 249 18.44 -5.15 -3.23
N ASN A 250 17.18 -5.52 -3.01
CA ASN A 250 16.20 -4.70 -2.31
C ASN A 250 16.04 -5.16 -0.85
N LEU A 251 15.85 -4.22 0.06
CA LEU A 251 15.58 -4.50 1.48
C LEU A 251 14.14 -4.15 1.84
N ALA A 252 13.49 -5.04 2.59
CA ALA A 252 12.12 -4.84 3.07
C ALA A 252 11.99 -5.19 4.57
N PRO A 253 12.70 -4.47 5.46
CA PRO A 253 12.57 -4.68 6.90
C PRO A 253 11.22 -4.21 7.41
N LEU A 254 10.65 -4.97 8.36
CA LEU A 254 9.47 -4.64 9.16
C LEU A 254 9.63 -5.23 10.56
N GLU A 255 9.08 -4.57 11.58
CA GLU A 255 9.01 -5.09 12.95
C GLU A 255 7.99 -6.25 13.01
N ALA A 256 8.47 -7.51 13.01
CA ALA A 256 7.61 -8.70 12.92
C ALA A 256 6.65 -8.87 14.12
N ASP A 257 7.03 -8.39 15.30
CA ASP A 257 6.19 -8.45 16.51
C ASP A 257 5.22 -7.27 16.65
N ASN A 258 5.34 -6.25 15.80
CA ASN A 258 4.48 -5.09 15.79
C ASN A 258 3.18 -5.37 15.00
N PRO A 259 1.99 -5.35 15.63
CA PRO A 259 0.72 -5.64 14.95
C PRO A 259 0.45 -4.72 13.76
N PHE A 260 0.86 -3.44 13.84
CA PHE A 260 0.71 -2.50 12.73
C PHE A 260 1.62 -2.86 11.56
N SER A 261 2.86 -3.28 11.81
CA SER A 261 3.78 -3.77 10.77
C SER A 261 3.32 -5.10 10.18
N ARG A 262 2.75 -6.01 11.01
CA ARG A 262 2.16 -7.29 10.53
C ARG A 262 0.96 -7.09 9.60
N SER A 263 0.27 -5.95 9.68
CA SER A 263 -0.84 -5.64 8.79
C SER A 263 -0.38 -5.26 7.37
N LYS A 264 0.89 -4.90 7.20
CA LYS A 264 1.43 -4.44 5.91
C LYS A 264 1.59 -5.58 4.92
N SER A 265 1.35 -5.26 3.67
CA SER A 265 1.46 -6.21 2.57
C SER A 265 2.88 -6.28 2.01
N GLU A 266 3.09 -7.23 1.12
CA GLU A 266 4.33 -7.57 0.42
C GLU A 266 4.70 -6.60 -0.72
N ILE A 267 4.15 -5.39 -0.78
CA ILE A 267 4.34 -4.43 -1.88
C ILE A 267 5.81 -4.17 -2.21
N LYS A 268 6.68 -4.02 -1.20
CA LYS A 268 8.11 -3.76 -1.43
C LYS A 268 8.80 -4.90 -2.19
N TRP A 269 8.39 -6.14 -1.92
CA TRP A 269 8.84 -7.29 -2.69
C TRP A 269 8.26 -7.27 -4.10
N LEU A 270 6.96 -7.03 -4.25
CA LEU A 270 6.28 -6.99 -5.55
C LEU A 270 6.92 -5.94 -6.49
N GLU A 271 7.14 -4.72 -6.00
CA GLU A 271 7.75 -3.64 -6.78
C GLU A 271 9.16 -4.01 -7.27
N ALA A 272 9.97 -4.64 -6.42
CA ALA A 272 11.31 -5.10 -6.77
C ALA A 272 11.27 -6.31 -7.72
N ALA A 273 10.40 -7.28 -7.46
CA ALA A 273 10.24 -8.47 -8.29
C ALA A 273 9.84 -8.13 -9.73
N LEU A 274 8.95 -7.16 -9.92
CA LEU A 274 8.52 -6.70 -11.26
C LEU A 274 9.65 -6.11 -12.11
N VAL A 275 10.74 -5.70 -11.49
CA VAL A 275 11.95 -5.21 -12.19
C VAL A 275 13.15 -6.14 -12.03
N SER A 276 12.88 -7.40 -11.64
CA SER A 276 13.89 -8.46 -11.51
C SER A 276 15.00 -8.14 -10.51
N VAL A 277 14.60 -7.61 -9.34
CA VAL A 277 15.50 -7.36 -8.21
C VAL A 277 15.09 -8.25 -7.04
N PRO A 278 15.98 -9.12 -6.54
CA PRO A 278 15.66 -9.97 -5.42
C PRO A 278 15.58 -9.17 -4.11
N THR A 279 14.84 -9.70 -3.13
CA THR A 279 14.57 -9.00 -1.87
C THR A 279 14.97 -9.83 -0.67
N ILE A 280 15.62 -9.19 0.32
CA ILE A 280 15.65 -9.68 1.70
C ILE A 280 14.53 -8.96 2.47
N ALA A 281 13.64 -9.71 3.11
CA ALA A 281 12.54 -9.15 3.88
C ALA A 281 12.49 -9.71 5.31
N SER A 282 11.88 -8.95 6.24
CA SER A 282 11.53 -9.46 7.55
C SER A 282 10.55 -10.62 7.45
N ARG A 283 10.68 -11.60 8.34
CA ARG A 283 9.76 -12.74 8.43
C ARG A 283 8.41 -12.29 9.01
N THR A 284 7.55 -11.77 8.14
CA THR A 284 6.15 -11.41 8.45
C THR A 284 5.20 -12.25 7.61
N PRO A 285 3.94 -12.47 8.04
CA PRO A 285 3.01 -13.32 7.30
C PRO A 285 2.82 -12.93 5.82
N ALA A 286 2.85 -11.63 5.51
CA ALA A 286 2.73 -11.17 4.14
C ALA A 286 3.96 -11.50 3.29
N PHE A 287 5.17 -11.32 3.83
CA PHE A 287 6.38 -11.71 3.13
C PHE A 287 6.57 -13.22 3.07
N GLU A 288 6.17 -13.98 4.10
CA GLU A 288 6.18 -15.45 4.05
C GLU A 288 5.23 -16.03 2.99
N HIS A 289 4.16 -15.29 2.66
CA HIS A 289 3.28 -15.65 1.54
C HIS A 289 3.94 -15.44 0.17
N ALA A 290 4.75 -14.40 0.02
CA ALA A 290 5.32 -13.99 -1.28
C ALA A 290 6.74 -14.52 -1.52
N ILE A 291 7.51 -14.70 -0.44
CA ILE A 291 8.91 -15.12 -0.51
C ILE A 291 9.02 -16.57 -0.06
N HIS A 292 9.46 -17.40 -1.00
CA HIS A 292 9.84 -18.78 -0.76
C HIS A 292 11.36 -18.84 -0.59
N PRO A 293 11.86 -19.07 0.65
CA PRO A 293 13.30 -19.14 0.88
C PRO A 293 13.98 -20.14 -0.06
N GLU A 294 15.20 -19.82 -0.48
CA GLU A 294 16.02 -20.60 -1.45
C GLU A 294 15.50 -20.60 -2.89
N GLU A 295 14.34 -19.99 -3.17
CA GLU A 295 13.74 -19.95 -4.51
C GLU A 295 13.69 -18.53 -5.09
N ASN A 296 13.06 -17.56 -4.37
CA ASN A 296 12.74 -16.24 -4.93
C ASN A 296 13.12 -15.06 -4.03
N GLY A 297 13.88 -15.28 -2.94
CA GLY A 297 14.32 -14.24 -2.01
C GLY A 297 14.73 -14.80 -0.65
N TRP A 298 14.98 -13.90 0.28
CA TRP A 298 15.39 -14.25 1.65
C TRP A 298 14.41 -13.70 2.67
N LEU A 299 14.19 -14.49 3.72
CA LEU A 299 13.45 -14.06 4.92
C LEU A 299 14.40 -14.07 6.11
N ALA A 300 14.42 -12.99 6.87
CA ALA A 300 15.26 -12.84 8.05
C ALA A 300 14.47 -12.29 9.23
N ALA A 301 14.72 -12.85 10.43
CA ALA A 301 14.08 -12.47 11.69
C ALA A 301 15.08 -11.90 12.72
N SER A 302 16.37 -12.20 12.58
CA SER A 302 17.43 -11.77 13.49
C SER A 302 18.55 -11.04 12.74
N PRO A 303 19.36 -10.20 13.43
CA PRO A 303 20.52 -9.56 12.80
C PRO A 303 21.48 -10.56 12.15
N GLN A 304 21.64 -11.74 12.72
CA GLN A 304 22.49 -12.81 12.18
C GLN A 304 21.92 -13.37 10.87
N GLU A 305 20.60 -13.57 10.78
CA GLU A 305 19.96 -14.00 9.55
C GLU A 305 20.00 -12.91 8.46
N TRP A 306 19.86 -11.63 8.82
CA TRP A 306 20.05 -10.51 7.91
C TRP A 306 21.46 -10.48 7.33
N LEU A 307 22.49 -10.63 8.19
CA LEU A 307 23.88 -10.66 7.73
C LEU A 307 24.13 -11.87 6.83
N ALA A 308 23.65 -13.07 7.21
CA ALA A 308 23.81 -14.28 6.40
C ALA A 308 23.13 -14.14 5.02
N ALA A 309 21.95 -13.52 4.95
CA ALA A 309 21.26 -13.28 3.70
C ALA A 309 22.00 -12.25 2.82
N LEU A 310 22.59 -11.21 3.43
CA LEU A 310 23.44 -10.23 2.72
C LEU A 310 24.67 -10.90 2.13
N GLU A 311 25.34 -11.79 2.88
CA GLU A 311 26.49 -12.56 2.42
C GLU A 311 26.14 -13.48 1.24
N GLN A 312 25.03 -14.21 1.33
CA GLN A 312 24.54 -15.05 0.24
C GLN A 312 24.19 -14.23 -1.00
N ALA A 313 23.67 -13.01 -0.82
CA ALA A 313 23.32 -12.13 -1.92
C ALA A 313 24.53 -11.57 -2.67
N LEU A 314 25.75 -11.77 -2.22
CA LEU A 314 26.97 -11.45 -2.99
C LEU A 314 27.15 -12.39 -4.19
N ASP A 315 26.64 -13.61 -4.13
CA ASP A 315 26.68 -14.55 -5.25
C ASP A 315 25.78 -14.06 -6.42
N PRO A 316 26.34 -13.66 -7.55
CA PRO A 316 25.56 -13.14 -8.68
C PRO A 316 24.64 -14.19 -9.32
N ASP A 317 25.04 -15.46 -9.30
CA ASP A 317 24.24 -16.54 -9.88
C ASP A 317 23.01 -16.82 -9.02
N LEU A 318 23.19 -16.81 -7.70
CA LEU A 318 22.09 -16.94 -6.74
C LEU A 318 21.11 -15.76 -6.86
N ARG A 319 21.62 -14.51 -6.89
CA ARG A 319 20.79 -13.34 -7.13
C ARG A 319 20.01 -13.43 -8.42
N GLY A 320 20.64 -13.82 -9.52
CA GLY A 320 20.03 -13.96 -10.84
C GLY A 320 18.88 -14.99 -10.84
N ARG A 321 19.09 -16.14 -10.16
CA ARG A 321 18.03 -17.16 -9.99
C ARG A 321 16.86 -16.62 -9.18
N PHE A 322 17.12 -16.00 -8.04
CA PHE A 322 16.07 -15.45 -7.17
C PHE A 322 15.30 -14.30 -7.85
N ALA A 323 16.00 -13.42 -8.55
CA ALA A 323 15.39 -12.34 -9.33
C ALA A 323 14.45 -12.89 -10.43
N SER A 324 14.90 -13.93 -11.16
CA SER A 324 14.12 -14.57 -12.20
C SER A 324 12.87 -15.26 -11.65
N GLN A 325 13.01 -15.97 -10.55
CA GLN A 325 11.89 -16.65 -9.91
C GLN A 325 10.91 -15.65 -9.30
N ALA A 326 11.40 -14.63 -8.58
CA ALA A 326 10.55 -13.57 -8.02
C ALA A 326 9.74 -12.85 -9.11
N TYR A 327 10.37 -12.55 -10.27
CA TYR A 327 9.67 -11.98 -11.40
C TYR A 327 8.58 -12.93 -11.93
N SER A 328 8.89 -14.22 -12.06
CA SER A 328 7.93 -15.24 -12.51
C SER A 328 6.72 -15.32 -11.59
N ASP A 329 6.96 -15.36 -10.26
CA ASP A 329 5.91 -15.44 -9.24
C ASP A 329 5.06 -14.16 -9.22
N ALA A 330 5.70 -12.98 -9.33
CA ALA A 330 4.99 -11.72 -9.44
C ALA A 330 4.11 -11.69 -10.70
N CYS A 331 4.61 -12.21 -11.82
CA CYS A 331 3.86 -12.34 -13.07
C CYS A 331 2.70 -13.34 -12.96
N PHE A 332 2.88 -14.40 -12.21
CA PHE A 332 1.86 -15.45 -12.08
C PHE A 332 0.72 -14.98 -11.14
N ASP A 333 1.05 -14.40 -9.98
CA ASP A 333 0.07 -14.12 -8.94
C ASP A 333 -0.42 -12.67 -8.89
N TYR A 334 0.40 -11.68 -9.30
CA TYR A 334 0.12 -10.26 -9.04
C TYR A 334 -0.24 -9.46 -10.29
N ARG A 335 -0.41 -10.12 -11.45
CA ARG A 335 -0.91 -9.45 -12.65
C ARG A 335 -2.31 -8.89 -12.41
N PRO A 336 -2.64 -7.74 -13.03
CA PRO A 336 -3.96 -7.13 -12.89
C PRO A 336 -5.10 -8.08 -13.27
N GLU A 337 -4.92 -8.91 -14.33
CA GLU A 337 -5.92 -9.85 -14.81
C GLU A 337 -6.17 -10.99 -13.83
N VAL A 338 -5.10 -11.55 -13.24
CA VAL A 338 -5.19 -12.61 -12.22
C VAL A 338 -5.94 -12.09 -11.00
N ARG A 339 -5.59 -10.91 -10.53
CA ARG A 339 -6.27 -10.26 -9.39
C ARG A 339 -7.71 -9.88 -9.71
N ALA A 340 -8.01 -9.45 -10.94
CA ALA A 340 -9.38 -9.22 -11.38
C ALA A 340 -10.21 -10.51 -11.30
N HIS A 341 -9.66 -11.65 -11.76
CA HIS A 341 -10.33 -12.94 -11.65
C HIS A 341 -10.62 -13.32 -10.19
N GLN A 342 -9.65 -13.17 -9.30
CA GLN A 342 -9.82 -13.40 -7.86
C GLN A 342 -10.86 -12.45 -7.25
N LEU A 343 -10.83 -11.15 -7.64
CA LEU A 343 -11.82 -10.17 -7.21
C LEU A 343 -13.25 -10.61 -7.57
N ARG A 344 -13.45 -11.10 -8.80
CA ARG A 344 -14.74 -11.61 -9.24
C ARG A 344 -15.31 -12.66 -8.28
N HIS A 345 -14.48 -13.67 -7.94
CA HIS A 345 -14.89 -14.72 -6.99
C HIS A 345 -15.18 -14.16 -5.60
N THR A 346 -14.36 -13.22 -5.15
CA THR A 346 -14.52 -12.56 -3.84
C THR A 346 -15.82 -11.77 -3.77
N LEU A 347 -16.16 -10.98 -4.79
CA LEU A 347 -17.41 -10.20 -4.87
C LEU A 347 -18.64 -11.11 -4.90
N MET A 348 -18.60 -12.18 -5.71
CA MET A 348 -19.70 -13.15 -5.77
C MET A 348 -19.89 -13.87 -4.42
N ALA A 349 -18.83 -14.19 -3.72
CA ALA A 349 -18.91 -14.82 -2.41
C ALA A 349 -19.50 -13.86 -1.35
N PHE A 350 -19.17 -12.57 -1.37
CA PHE A 350 -19.81 -11.58 -0.49
C PHE A 350 -21.30 -11.40 -0.82
N ALA A 351 -21.66 -11.29 -2.09
CA ALA A 351 -23.06 -11.19 -2.51
C ALA A 351 -23.86 -12.40 -2.01
N LYS A 352 -23.36 -13.60 -2.21
CA LYS A 352 -23.98 -14.83 -1.72
C LYS A 352 -24.15 -14.84 -0.20
N SER A 353 -23.13 -14.42 0.55
CA SER A 353 -23.19 -14.34 2.02
C SER A 353 -24.20 -13.29 2.50
N ALA A 354 -24.42 -12.24 1.71
CA ALA A 354 -25.42 -11.21 1.97
C ALA A 354 -26.84 -11.57 1.47
N GLY A 355 -27.05 -12.79 0.94
CA GLY A 355 -28.33 -13.21 0.37
C GLY A 355 -28.68 -12.51 -0.95
N MET A 356 -27.69 -12.00 -1.68
CA MET A 356 -27.84 -11.23 -2.92
C MET A 356 -27.43 -12.06 -4.12
N GLU A 357 -28.12 -11.88 -5.24
CA GLU A 357 -27.66 -12.37 -6.55
C GLU A 357 -26.82 -11.29 -7.24
N LEU A 358 -25.55 -11.57 -7.44
CA LEU A 358 -24.65 -10.72 -8.20
C LEU A 358 -24.17 -11.45 -9.46
N THR A 359 -24.61 -11.00 -10.60
CA THR A 359 -24.16 -11.52 -11.89
C THR A 359 -23.02 -10.69 -12.41
N LEU A 360 -21.84 -11.28 -12.50
CA LEU A 360 -20.65 -10.65 -13.05
C LEU A 360 -20.25 -11.32 -14.36
N PRO A 361 -19.76 -10.57 -15.35
CA PRO A 361 -19.29 -11.14 -16.60
C PRO A 361 -18.11 -12.10 -16.34
N PRO A 362 -17.86 -13.06 -17.24
CA PRO A 362 -16.63 -13.83 -17.20
C PRO A 362 -15.44 -12.87 -17.36
N SER A 363 -14.34 -13.14 -16.64
CA SER A 363 -13.13 -12.36 -16.80
C SER A 363 -12.64 -12.45 -18.25
N LYS A 364 -12.20 -11.33 -18.81
CA LYS A 364 -11.53 -11.30 -20.11
C LYS A 364 -10.03 -11.49 -19.87
N ASP A 365 -9.42 -12.36 -20.66
CA ASP A 365 -7.98 -12.62 -20.54
C ASP A 365 -7.11 -11.44 -21.02
N SER A 366 -7.72 -10.47 -21.70
CA SER A 366 -7.07 -9.22 -22.11
C SER A 366 -8.10 -8.09 -22.29
N LEU A 367 -7.69 -6.87 -22.01
CA LEU A 367 -8.43 -5.68 -22.41
C LEU A 367 -8.26 -5.41 -23.90
N SER A 368 -9.31 -4.84 -24.53
CA SER A 368 -9.11 -4.22 -25.83
C SER A 368 -8.12 -3.04 -25.67
N PRO A 369 -7.36 -2.69 -26.74
CA PRO A 369 -6.46 -1.52 -26.68
C PRO A 369 -7.14 -0.24 -26.21
N GLN A 370 -8.43 -0.04 -26.57
CA GLN A 370 -9.22 1.10 -26.13
C GLN A 370 -9.52 1.05 -24.64
N ALA A 371 -9.95 -0.10 -24.12
CA ALA A 371 -10.25 -0.26 -22.69
C ALA A 371 -8.97 -0.13 -21.83
N LEU A 372 -7.83 -0.59 -22.33
CA LEU A 372 -6.53 -0.39 -21.71
C LEU A 372 -6.20 1.12 -21.67
N GLN A 373 -6.39 1.81 -22.78
CA GLN A 373 -6.17 3.24 -22.90
C GLN A 373 -7.10 4.03 -21.98
N ASP A 374 -8.36 3.64 -21.86
CA ASP A 374 -9.33 4.24 -20.94
C ASP A 374 -8.94 4.05 -19.47
N CYS A 375 -8.35 2.91 -19.11
CA CYS A 375 -7.79 2.66 -17.77
C CYS A 375 -6.55 3.52 -17.48
N LEU A 376 -5.69 3.72 -18.48
CA LEU A 376 -4.43 4.47 -18.34
C LEU A 376 -4.66 5.98 -18.42
N LEU A 377 -5.61 6.43 -19.22
CA LEU A 377 -5.87 7.85 -19.53
C LEU A 377 -6.86 8.54 -18.59
N THR A 378 -7.19 7.96 -17.44
CA THR A 378 -8.07 8.65 -16.50
C THR A 378 -7.27 9.65 -15.63
N PRO A 379 -6.83 10.84 -16.18
CA PRO A 379 -6.05 11.83 -15.44
C PRO A 379 -6.81 12.37 -14.23
N HIS A 380 -8.15 12.30 -14.28
CA HIS A 380 -9.04 12.71 -13.18
C HIS A 380 -8.96 11.81 -11.95
N MET A 381 -8.39 10.62 -12.06
CA MET A 381 -8.24 9.69 -10.93
C MET A 381 -7.12 10.12 -9.96
N GLU A 382 -6.18 10.93 -10.40
CA GLU A 382 -5.13 11.50 -9.57
C GLU A 382 -5.53 12.85 -8.92
N ASN A 383 -6.59 13.48 -9.41
CA ASN A 383 -7.06 14.76 -8.88
C ASN A 383 -7.74 14.53 -7.53
N PHE A 384 -7.00 14.79 -6.49
CA PHE A 384 -7.52 14.97 -5.14
C PHE A 384 -8.13 16.36 -5.00
N PRO A 385 -9.16 16.52 -4.15
CA PRO A 385 -9.62 17.83 -3.78
C PRO A 385 -8.42 18.64 -3.28
N SER A 386 -8.42 19.92 -3.61
CA SER A 386 -7.42 20.84 -3.07
C SER A 386 -7.48 20.82 -1.54
N ARG A 387 -6.39 21.20 -0.88
CA ARG A 387 -6.38 21.33 0.59
C ARG A 387 -7.47 22.27 1.11
N VAL A 388 -7.91 23.20 0.26
CA VAL A 388 -9.01 24.13 0.53
C VAL A 388 -10.35 23.40 0.57
N GLU A 389 -10.63 22.54 -0.42
CA GLU A 389 -11.86 21.74 -0.47
C GLU A 389 -11.92 20.72 0.69
N GLU A 390 -10.79 20.12 1.05
CA GLU A 390 -10.70 19.29 2.26
C GLU A 390 -10.96 20.10 3.52
N GLY A 391 -10.44 21.34 3.56
CA GLY A 391 -10.70 22.27 4.66
C GLY A 391 -12.18 22.56 4.80
N PHE A 392 -12.89 22.86 3.72
CA PHE A 392 -14.34 23.07 3.73
C PHE A 392 -15.11 21.83 4.15
N TYR A 393 -14.71 20.65 3.67
CA TYR A 393 -15.30 19.39 4.11
C TYR A 393 -15.12 19.18 5.62
N MET A 394 -13.93 19.44 6.14
CA MET A 394 -13.62 19.35 7.58
C MET A 394 -14.46 20.34 8.41
N ILE A 395 -14.68 21.56 7.92
CA ILE A 395 -15.56 22.54 8.57
C ILE A 395 -16.98 22.01 8.65
N GLY A 396 -17.49 21.46 7.54
CA GLY A 396 -18.85 20.90 7.49
C GLY A 396 -19.05 19.69 8.39
N GLN A 397 -18.01 18.89 8.62
CA GLN A 397 -18.09 17.66 9.40
C GLN A 397 -17.74 17.82 10.89
N ARG A 398 -16.80 18.69 11.23
CA ARG A 398 -16.23 18.82 12.58
C ARG A 398 -16.38 20.23 13.18
N GLY A 399 -16.94 21.15 12.42
CA GLY A 399 -17.08 22.56 12.76
C GLY A 399 -15.80 23.40 12.54
N PRO A 400 -15.96 24.74 12.47
CA PRO A 400 -14.88 25.66 12.11
C PRO A 400 -13.72 25.68 13.12
N TRP A 401 -13.99 25.40 14.37
CA TRP A 401 -12.96 25.37 15.41
C TRP A 401 -11.95 24.23 15.26
N THR A 402 -12.34 23.12 14.69
CA THR A 402 -11.43 21.99 14.44
C THR A 402 -10.45 22.33 13.33
N LEU A 403 -10.91 22.98 12.25
CA LEU A 403 -10.04 23.49 11.20
C LEU A 403 -9.11 24.57 11.72
N ALA A 404 -9.60 25.52 12.50
CA ALA A 404 -8.78 26.58 13.10
C ALA A 404 -7.64 26.00 13.96
N ARG A 405 -7.91 24.95 14.74
CA ARG A 405 -6.89 24.25 15.53
C ARG A 405 -5.86 23.52 14.64
N GLN A 406 -6.28 22.90 13.56
CA GLN A 406 -5.36 22.23 12.63
C GLN A 406 -4.50 23.23 11.85
N VAL A 407 -5.09 24.33 11.37
CA VAL A 407 -4.37 25.43 10.69
C VAL A 407 -3.37 26.08 11.64
N TRP A 408 -3.76 26.30 12.89
CA TRP A 408 -2.87 26.85 13.92
C TRP A 408 -1.71 25.90 14.25
N ALA A 409 -1.98 24.61 14.38
CA ALA A 409 -0.95 23.58 14.59
C ALA A 409 0.01 23.47 13.40
N PHE A 410 -0.50 23.61 12.17
CA PHE A 410 0.31 23.62 10.96
C PHE A 410 1.15 24.90 10.85
N GLY A 411 0.58 26.06 11.12
CA GLY A 411 1.29 27.35 11.10
C GLY A 411 2.41 27.41 12.13
N ARG A 412 2.21 26.87 13.33
CA ARG A 412 3.24 26.73 14.36
C ARG A 412 4.43 25.87 13.90
N ARG A 413 4.17 24.78 13.17
CA ARG A 413 5.23 23.92 12.63
C ARG A 413 6.08 24.62 11.59
N GLU A 414 5.45 25.31 10.66
CA GLU A 414 6.17 26.00 9.60
C GLU A 414 7.05 27.10 10.20
N LEU A 415 6.57 27.79 11.25
CA LEU A 415 7.34 28.76 12.02
C LEU A 415 8.52 28.12 12.76
N PHE A 416 8.30 27.01 13.47
CA PHE A 416 9.38 26.26 14.15
C PHE A 416 10.39 25.64 13.18
N ARG A 417 9.94 25.22 11.98
CA ARG A 417 10.83 24.70 10.94
C ARG A 417 11.72 25.79 10.35
N ARG A 418 11.18 27.01 10.22
CA ARG A 418 11.95 28.18 9.75
C ARG A 418 12.92 28.70 10.82
N LEU A 419 12.58 28.59 12.10
CA LEU A 419 13.43 29.00 13.21
C LEU A 419 14.54 27.98 13.56
N LYS A 420 14.47 26.74 13.06
CA LYS A 420 15.48 25.69 13.24
C LYS A 420 16.40 25.49 12.04
N LYS A 421 16.29 26.31 10.99
CA LYS A 421 17.33 26.36 9.96
C LYS A 421 18.42 27.31 10.43
N PRO A 422 19.68 26.84 10.51
CA PRO A 422 20.84 27.67 10.88
C PRO A 422 21.07 28.78 9.86
#